data_c14e62f43462d1196011e757df605316
#
_entry.id   c14e62f43462d1196011e757df605316
#
_cell.length_a   1.000
_cell.length_b   1.000
_cell.length_c   1.000
_cell.angle_alpha   90.00
_cell.angle_beta   90.00
_cell.angle_gamma   90.00
#
_symmetry.space_group_name_H-M   'P 1'
#
loop_
_entity.id
_entity.type
_entity.pdbx_description
1 polymer ?
#
loop_
_entity_poly.entity_id
_entity_poly.type
_entity_poly.pdbx_seq_one_letter_code
_entity_poly.pdbx_strand_id
1 'polypeptide(L)'
;MLKLKVEGYQEAKEILDELPNKMQKQMLRSALKKSSKPFVRGAQSKVPVKSGTLKKQIKVVSYRDKGAPKTEVDVAVKHVFSRSKKKKAVNEYYGKFVHEGTRDPRYPKKKGGVLVFTLPNGDKVFARHVKGLKPRPYIEESYKENYEKVVEGFGDELAGAVEKFVNKNFKPVKK
;
A
#
# COMPACT_ATOMS: atom_id res chain seq x y z
N MET A 1 23.07 -4.45 -12.48
CA MET A 1 22.52 -5.24 -11.37
C MET A 1 23.16 -4.74 -10.09
N LEU A 2 22.44 -3.95 -9.30
CA LEU A 2 22.92 -3.44 -7.99
C LEU A 2 22.88 -4.61 -6.99
N LYS A 3 24.05 -5.07 -6.55
CA LYS A 3 24.17 -6.01 -5.42
C LYS A 3 24.16 -5.19 -4.13
N LEU A 4 23.00 -5.00 -3.53
CA LEU A 4 22.88 -4.46 -2.19
C LEU A 4 23.31 -5.53 -1.18
N LYS A 5 24.38 -5.27 -0.45
CA LYS A 5 24.85 -6.12 0.65
C LYS A 5 24.25 -5.55 1.94
N VAL A 6 23.27 -6.26 2.50
CA VAL A 6 22.66 -5.89 3.78
C VAL A 6 23.43 -6.59 4.89
N GLU A 7 24.02 -5.83 5.81
CA GLU A 7 24.71 -6.39 6.98
C GLU A 7 23.72 -7.14 7.88
N GLY A 8 24.14 -8.26 8.44
CA GLY A 8 23.29 -9.09 9.31
C GLY A 8 22.26 -9.97 8.60
N TYR A 9 22.15 -9.86 7.26
CA TYR A 9 21.16 -10.66 6.51
C TYR A 9 21.49 -12.15 6.49
N GLN A 10 22.78 -12.51 6.40
CA GLN A 10 23.20 -13.92 6.34
C GLN A 10 22.95 -14.63 7.66
N GLU A 11 23.31 -14.03 8.78
CA GLU A 11 23.06 -14.58 10.11
C GLU A 11 21.55 -14.71 10.39
N ALA A 12 20.78 -13.70 10.02
CA ALA A 12 19.31 -13.77 10.15
C ALA A 12 18.69 -14.85 9.26
N LYS A 13 19.26 -15.10 8.08
CA LYS A 13 18.79 -16.15 7.16
C LYS A 13 19.08 -17.54 7.72
N GLU A 14 20.28 -17.79 8.24
CA GLU A 14 20.65 -19.08 8.84
C GLU A 14 19.71 -19.45 9.99
N ILE A 15 19.46 -18.51 10.91
CA ILE A 15 18.52 -18.72 12.02
C ILE A 15 17.08 -18.95 11.48
N LEU A 16 16.68 -18.23 10.43
CA LEU A 16 15.37 -18.40 9.84
C LEU A 16 15.18 -19.78 9.21
N ASP A 17 16.20 -20.30 8.54
CA ASP A 17 16.14 -21.59 7.85
C ASP A 17 15.98 -22.76 8.84
N GLU A 18 16.42 -22.60 10.09
CA GLU A 18 16.21 -23.58 11.17
C GLU A 18 14.81 -23.54 11.78
N LEU A 19 14.03 -22.47 11.51
CA LEU A 19 12.69 -22.32 12.09
C LEU A 19 11.61 -23.05 11.29
N PRO A 20 10.51 -23.50 11.96
CA PRO A 20 9.36 -24.03 11.24
C PRO A 20 8.81 -23.04 10.21
N ASN A 21 8.49 -23.52 9.02
CA ASN A 21 8.00 -22.73 7.87
C ASN A 21 6.92 -21.69 8.20
N LYS A 22 6.03 -21.99 9.16
CA LYS A 22 4.98 -21.06 9.59
C LYS A 22 5.56 -19.83 10.28
N MET A 23 6.60 -20.03 11.08
CA MET A 23 7.26 -18.97 11.85
C MET A 23 8.12 -18.10 10.93
N GLN A 24 8.89 -18.71 10.03
CA GLN A 24 9.64 -18.01 9.00
C GLN A 24 8.74 -17.04 8.23
N LYS A 25 7.62 -17.54 7.68
CA LYS A 25 6.66 -16.74 6.91
C LYS A 25 6.04 -15.60 7.73
N GLN A 26 5.83 -15.79 9.02
CA GLN A 26 5.29 -14.75 9.90
C GLN A 26 6.31 -13.64 10.14
N MET A 27 7.59 -13.99 10.37
CA MET A 27 8.68 -13.04 10.58
C MET A 27 8.96 -12.23 9.32
N LEU A 28 9.13 -12.90 8.17
CA LEU A 28 9.32 -12.25 6.87
C LEU A 28 8.19 -11.27 6.55
N ARG A 29 6.94 -11.68 6.75
CA ARG A 29 5.78 -10.80 6.52
C ARG A 29 5.79 -9.59 7.46
N SER A 30 6.19 -9.78 8.72
CA SER A 30 6.28 -8.68 9.68
C SER A 30 7.36 -7.68 9.28
N ALA A 31 8.54 -8.16 8.92
CA ALA A 31 9.64 -7.34 8.43
C ALA A 31 9.27 -6.57 7.17
N LEU A 32 8.70 -7.25 6.16
CA LEU A 32 8.21 -6.62 4.92
C LEU A 32 7.18 -5.52 5.17
N LYS A 33 6.23 -5.76 6.08
CA LYS A 33 5.22 -4.74 6.41
C LYS A 33 5.82 -3.50 7.04
N LYS A 34 6.85 -3.66 7.85
CA LYS A 34 7.49 -2.55 8.53
C LYS A 34 8.43 -1.79 7.60
N SER A 35 9.25 -2.51 6.84
CA SER A 35 10.16 -1.91 5.86
C SER A 35 9.42 -1.19 4.73
N SER A 36 8.19 -1.60 4.38
CA SER A 36 7.37 -0.94 3.35
C SER A 36 6.72 0.39 3.79
N LYS A 37 6.89 0.84 5.04
CA LYS A 37 6.33 2.12 5.51
C LYS A 37 6.79 3.35 4.70
N PRO A 38 8.05 3.47 4.26
CA PRO A 38 8.47 4.58 3.40
C PRO A 38 7.67 4.66 2.10
N PHE A 39 7.35 3.53 1.45
CA PHE A 39 6.48 3.50 0.28
C PHE A 39 5.08 4.07 0.57
N VAL A 40 4.48 3.68 1.69
CA VAL A 40 3.16 4.19 2.08
C VAL A 40 3.21 5.71 2.31
N ARG A 41 4.23 6.19 3.04
CA ARG A 41 4.39 7.62 3.33
C ARG A 41 4.63 8.43 2.05
N GLY A 42 5.49 7.94 1.16
CA GLY A 42 5.76 8.55 -0.14
C GLY A 42 4.51 8.64 -1.02
N ALA A 43 3.75 7.54 -1.15
CA ALA A 43 2.50 7.55 -1.88
C ALA A 43 1.45 8.48 -1.25
N GLN A 44 1.35 8.50 0.08
CA GLN A 44 0.44 9.38 0.82
C GLN A 44 0.78 10.88 0.68
N SER A 45 2.05 11.24 0.47
CA SER A 45 2.45 12.64 0.27
C SER A 45 2.11 13.16 -1.13
N LYS A 46 2.06 12.28 -2.14
CA LYS A 46 1.83 12.61 -3.55
C LYS A 46 0.35 12.60 -3.96
N VAL A 47 -0.50 11.98 -3.16
CA VAL A 47 -1.94 11.91 -3.43
C VAL A 47 -2.60 13.27 -3.26
N PRO A 48 -3.44 13.72 -4.22
CA PRO A 48 -4.22 14.95 -4.06
C PRO A 48 -5.22 14.78 -2.91
N VAL A 49 -5.22 15.77 -2.01
CA VAL A 49 -6.05 15.74 -0.80
C VAL A 49 -7.26 16.65 -0.98
N LYS A 50 -8.46 16.05 -1.01
CA LYS A 50 -9.73 16.79 -0.88
C LYS A 50 -10.36 16.53 0.48
N SER A 51 -10.67 15.26 0.79
CA SER A 51 -11.23 14.82 2.08
C SER A 51 -10.20 14.09 2.95
N GLY A 52 -9.05 13.76 2.39
CA GLY A 52 -8.01 12.96 3.03
C GLY A 52 -8.33 11.45 3.10
N THR A 53 -9.49 11.01 2.62
CA THR A 53 -9.92 9.61 2.70
C THR A 53 -9.01 8.72 1.86
N LEU A 54 -8.68 9.10 0.62
CA LEU A 54 -7.78 8.34 -0.23
C LEU A 54 -6.40 8.19 0.42
N LYS A 55 -5.84 9.27 0.97
CA LYS A 55 -4.57 9.23 1.72
C LYS A 55 -4.60 8.21 2.85
N LYS A 56 -5.69 8.15 3.63
CA LYS A 56 -5.86 7.19 4.73
C LYS A 56 -6.05 5.75 4.26
N GLN A 57 -6.50 5.54 3.04
CA GLN A 57 -6.73 4.21 2.44
C GLN A 57 -5.45 3.58 1.86
N ILE A 58 -4.40 4.37 1.59
CA ILE A 58 -3.11 3.84 1.15
C ILE A 58 -2.43 3.15 2.33
N LYS A 59 -2.26 1.84 2.23
CA LYS A 59 -1.71 0.99 3.31
C LYS A 59 -0.97 -0.20 2.74
N VAL A 60 -0.13 -0.80 3.57
CA VAL A 60 0.42 -2.13 3.28
C VAL A 60 -0.71 -3.16 3.42
N VAL A 61 -0.96 -3.90 2.37
CA VAL A 61 -1.98 -4.94 2.30
C VAL A 61 -1.29 -6.30 2.19
N SER A 62 -1.79 -7.30 2.90
CA SER A 62 -1.38 -8.68 2.72
C SER A 62 -2.52 -9.42 2.07
N TYR A 63 -2.26 -10.07 0.96
CA TYR A 63 -3.24 -10.93 0.33
C TYR A 63 -3.46 -12.19 1.15
N ARG A 64 -4.74 -12.60 1.25
CA ARG A 64 -5.15 -13.86 1.88
C ARG A 64 -5.67 -14.85 0.85
N ASP A 65 -5.46 -14.56 -0.43
CA ASP A 65 -5.93 -15.44 -1.50
C ASP A 65 -5.25 -16.80 -1.40
N LYS A 66 -6.01 -17.86 -1.68
CA LYS A 66 -5.56 -19.24 -1.52
C LYS A 66 -4.35 -19.60 -2.38
N GLY A 67 -4.07 -18.82 -3.44
CA GLY A 67 -2.93 -19.00 -4.35
C GLY A 67 -1.78 -18.02 -4.16
N ALA A 68 -1.95 -16.93 -3.38
CA ALA A 68 -0.89 -15.95 -3.21
C ALA A 68 0.20 -16.44 -2.24
N PRO A 69 1.48 -16.14 -2.50
CA PRO A 69 2.56 -16.42 -1.56
C PRO A 69 2.27 -15.73 -0.22
N LYS A 70 2.30 -16.51 0.89
CA LYS A 70 1.97 -15.99 2.23
C LYS A 70 2.94 -14.93 2.75
N THR A 71 4.03 -14.72 2.05
CA THR A 71 5.08 -13.73 2.35
C THR A 71 4.94 -12.44 1.55
N GLU A 72 4.04 -12.35 0.58
CA GLU A 72 3.81 -11.12 -0.18
C GLU A 72 3.07 -10.06 0.62
N VAL A 73 3.48 -8.83 0.41
CA VAL A 73 2.77 -7.63 0.85
C VAL A 73 2.81 -6.58 -0.25
N ASP A 74 1.71 -5.87 -0.44
CA ASP A 74 1.59 -4.79 -1.40
C ASP A 74 1.30 -3.47 -0.72
N VAL A 75 1.71 -2.39 -1.36
CA VAL A 75 1.24 -1.05 -1.03
C VAL A 75 0.09 -0.73 -1.97
N ALA A 76 -1.11 -0.71 -1.43
CA ALA A 76 -2.32 -0.53 -2.22
C ALA A 76 -3.34 0.36 -1.52
N VAL A 77 -4.32 0.82 -2.29
CA VAL A 77 -5.50 1.50 -1.76
C VAL A 77 -6.46 0.46 -1.20
N LYS A 78 -6.54 0.37 0.12
CA LYS A 78 -7.43 -0.57 0.79
C LYS A 78 -8.85 -0.04 0.82
N HIS A 79 -9.74 -0.62 0.04
CA HIS A 79 -11.18 -0.36 0.13
C HIS A 79 -11.76 -0.99 1.39
N VAL A 80 -12.43 -0.19 2.20
CA VAL A 80 -13.16 -0.68 3.38
C VAL A 80 -14.62 -0.82 3.01
N PHE A 81 -15.05 -2.04 2.69
CA PHE A 81 -16.46 -2.35 2.55
C PHE A 81 -17.08 -2.46 3.96
N SER A 82 -17.91 -1.50 4.34
CA SER A 82 -18.73 -1.67 5.54
C SER A 82 -19.93 -2.54 5.21
N ARG A 83 -20.02 -3.72 5.83
CA ARG A 83 -21.22 -4.58 5.75
C ARG A 83 -22.39 -4.04 6.56
N SER A 84 -22.17 -3.04 7.38
CA SER A 84 -23.23 -2.43 8.21
C SER A 84 -24.01 -1.40 7.40
N LYS A 85 -25.32 -1.60 7.23
CA LYS A 85 -26.25 -0.66 6.59
C LYS A 85 -26.29 0.73 7.26
N LYS A 86 -25.80 0.84 8.51
CA LYS A 86 -25.80 2.09 9.31
C LYS A 86 -24.54 2.94 9.12
N LYS A 87 -23.43 2.39 8.61
CA LYS A 87 -22.21 3.16 8.28
C LYS A 87 -22.13 3.29 6.77
N LYS A 88 -22.45 4.47 6.24
CA LYS A 88 -22.11 4.82 4.83
C LYS A 88 -20.62 4.52 4.66
N ALA A 89 -20.29 3.47 3.92
CA ALA A 89 -18.92 3.22 3.51
C ALA A 89 -18.52 4.40 2.63
N VAL A 90 -17.66 5.27 3.13
CA VAL A 90 -17.04 6.31 2.32
C VAL A 90 -15.99 5.61 1.47
N ASN A 91 -16.47 4.95 0.42
CA ASN A 91 -15.63 4.30 -0.56
C ASN A 91 -15.19 5.36 -1.56
N GLU A 92 -14.06 5.96 -1.32
CA GLU A 92 -13.41 6.77 -2.34
C GLU A 92 -12.73 5.82 -3.34
N TYR A 93 -13.55 5.25 -4.24
CA TYR A 93 -13.10 4.36 -5.32
C TYR A 93 -12.28 5.11 -6.40
N TYR A 94 -12.08 6.40 -6.23
CA TYR A 94 -11.42 7.22 -7.25
C TYR A 94 -9.89 7.07 -7.29
N GLY A 95 -9.27 6.36 -6.35
CA GLY A 95 -7.82 6.17 -6.32
C GLY A 95 -7.23 5.66 -7.63
N LYS A 96 -7.94 4.72 -8.30
CA LYS A 96 -7.56 4.23 -9.62
C LYS A 96 -7.61 5.35 -10.68
N PHE A 97 -8.67 6.14 -10.69
CA PHE A 97 -8.81 7.24 -11.65
C PHE A 97 -7.80 8.36 -11.44
N VAL A 98 -7.37 8.59 -10.20
CA VAL A 98 -6.29 9.54 -9.91
C VAL A 98 -4.97 9.00 -10.41
N HIS A 99 -4.72 7.70 -10.21
CA HIS A 99 -3.48 7.04 -10.56
C HIS A 99 -3.29 6.90 -12.08
N GLU A 100 -4.30 6.33 -12.76
CA GLU A 100 -4.26 6.03 -14.19
C GLU A 100 -4.77 7.20 -15.06
N GLY A 101 -5.40 8.19 -14.44
CA GLY A 101 -6.12 9.23 -15.17
C GLY A 101 -7.48 8.74 -15.68
N THR A 102 -8.12 9.58 -16.49
CA THR A 102 -9.39 9.25 -17.16
C THR A 102 -9.33 9.68 -18.60
N ARG A 103 -10.20 9.11 -19.44
CA ARG A 103 -10.31 9.53 -20.86
C ARG A 103 -10.47 11.04 -20.97
N ASP A 104 -9.84 11.63 -21.95
CA ASP A 104 -9.91 13.05 -22.25
C ASP A 104 -10.28 13.22 -23.75
N PRO A 105 -11.44 13.81 -24.08
CA PRO A 105 -12.51 14.27 -23.17
C PRO A 105 -13.43 13.12 -22.70
N ARG A 106 -14.14 13.34 -21.60
CA ARG A 106 -15.18 12.44 -21.07
C ARG A 106 -16.55 12.85 -21.58
N TYR A 107 -17.27 11.90 -22.11
CA TYR A 107 -18.64 12.08 -22.63
C TYR A 107 -19.67 11.37 -21.74
N PRO A 108 -20.95 11.79 -21.78
CA PRO A 108 -22.04 11.05 -21.18
C PRO A 108 -22.13 9.62 -21.75
N LYS A 109 -22.63 8.67 -20.96
CA LYS A 109 -22.83 7.29 -21.42
C LYS A 109 -23.87 7.20 -22.55
N LYS A 110 -24.93 8.02 -22.48
CA LYS A 110 -25.97 8.08 -23.51
C LYS A 110 -25.56 9.06 -24.62
N LYS A 111 -25.63 8.64 -25.87
CA LYS A 111 -25.40 9.52 -27.02
C LYS A 111 -26.40 10.70 -26.98
N GLY A 112 -25.90 11.91 -27.12
CA GLY A 112 -26.72 13.13 -27.00
C GLY A 112 -27.08 13.57 -25.58
N GLY A 113 -26.64 12.81 -24.54
CA GLY A 113 -26.87 13.18 -23.15
C GLY A 113 -25.95 14.33 -22.68
N VAL A 114 -26.20 14.80 -21.46
CA VAL A 114 -25.37 15.78 -20.78
C VAL A 114 -24.86 15.24 -19.45
N LEU A 115 -23.66 15.69 -19.06
CA LEU A 115 -23.11 15.48 -17.72
C LEU A 115 -23.63 16.58 -16.81
N VAL A 116 -24.10 16.21 -15.62
CA VAL A 116 -24.62 17.16 -14.63
C VAL A 116 -23.71 17.13 -13.40
N PHE A 117 -23.25 18.30 -12.99
CA PHE A 117 -22.45 18.50 -11.80
C PHE A 117 -23.15 19.47 -10.87
N THR A 118 -23.10 19.20 -9.57
CA THR A 118 -23.53 20.14 -8.55
C THR A 118 -22.29 20.82 -7.96
N LEU A 119 -22.21 22.12 -8.07
CA LEU A 119 -21.16 22.92 -7.47
C LEU A 119 -21.33 23.00 -5.94
N PRO A 120 -20.27 23.41 -5.19
CA PRO A 120 -20.36 23.56 -3.74
C PRO A 120 -21.42 24.55 -3.26
N ASN A 121 -21.76 25.54 -4.08
CA ASN A 121 -22.83 26.53 -3.85
C ASN A 121 -24.23 25.99 -4.15
N GLY A 122 -24.37 24.74 -4.61
CA GLY A 122 -25.65 24.11 -4.95
C GLY A 122 -26.06 24.23 -6.42
N ASP A 123 -25.41 25.05 -7.22
CA ASP A 123 -25.73 25.25 -8.64
C ASP A 123 -25.46 24.01 -9.47
N LYS A 124 -26.30 23.77 -10.49
CA LYS A 124 -26.13 22.68 -11.43
C LYS A 124 -25.47 23.16 -12.72
N VAL A 125 -24.36 22.56 -13.07
CA VAL A 125 -23.66 22.79 -14.34
C VAL A 125 -23.90 21.62 -15.27
N PHE A 126 -24.24 21.93 -16.52
CA PHE A 126 -24.50 20.95 -17.58
C PHE A 126 -23.37 21.04 -18.62
N ALA A 127 -22.78 19.90 -18.96
CA ALA A 127 -21.73 19.85 -19.95
C ALA A 127 -21.92 18.67 -20.91
N ARG A 128 -21.70 18.91 -22.22
CA ARG A 128 -21.71 17.83 -23.23
C ARG A 128 -20.46 16.94 -23.11
N HIS A 129 -19.37 17.48 -22.64
CA HIS A 129 -18.14 16.77 -22.33
C HIS A 129 -17.36 17.53 -21.25
N VAL A 130 -16.46 16.84 -20.57
CA VAL A 130 -15.53 17.44 -19.61
C VAL A 130 -14.13 16.92 -19.84
N LYS A 131 -13.15 17.73 -19.49
CA LYS A 131 -11.74 17.34 -19.53
C LYS A 131 -11.49 16.15 -18.59
N GLY A 132 -10.68 15.20 -19.03
CA GLY A 132 -10.25 14.08 -18.24
C GLY A 132 -9.26 14.46 -17.14
N LEU A 133 -9.03 13.55 -16.22
CA LEU A 133 -7.96 13.68 -15.23
C LEU A 133 -6.63 13.22 -15.85
N LYS A 134 -5.58 13.99 -15.69
CA LYS A 134 -4.22 13.57 -16.01
C LYS A 134 -3.78 12.47 -15.02
N PRO A 135 -3.09 11.41 -15.46
CA PRO A 135 -2.57 10.38 -14.57
C PRO A 135 -1.57 10.96 -13.57
N ARG A 136 -1.63 10.44 -12.35
CA ARG A 136 -0.68 10.73 -11.27
C ARG A 136 -0.28 9.40 -10.64
N PRO A 137 0.81 8.78 -11.12
CA PRO A 137 1.24 7.44 -10.69
C PRO A 137 1.96 7.49 -9.33
N TYR A 138 1.25 7.94 -8.30
CA TYR A 138 1.77 8.21 -6.96
C TYR A 138 2.35 6.96 -6.26
N ILE A 139 1.92 5.76 -6.64
CA ILE A 139 2.46 4.51 -6.10
C ILE A 139 3.83 4.23 -6.72
N GLU A 140 3.95 4.26 -8.05
CA GLU A 140 5.20 3.99 -8.77
C GLU A 140 6.26 5.06 -8.47
N GLU A 141 5.87 6.33 -8.39
CA GLU A 141 6.78 7.41 -8.02
C GLU A 141 7.32 7.19 -6.61
N SER A 142 6.45 6.84 -5.66
CA SER A 142 6.88 6.52 -4.30
C SER A 142 7.80 5.30 -4.24
N TYR A 143 7.51 4.28 -5.06
CA TYR A 143 8.37 3.11 -5.15
C TYR A 143 9.78 3.48 -5.62
N LYS A 144 9.88 4.21 -6.73
CA LYS A 144 11.19 4.64 -7.30
C LYS A 144 12.02 5.43 -6.30
N GLU A 145 11.39 6.34 -5.55
CA GLU A 145 12.08 7.23 -4.60
C GLU A 145 12.53 6.53 -3.30
N ASN A 146 11.81 5.48 -2.90
CA ASN A 146 12.03 4.86 -1.60
C ASN A 146 12.54 3.42 -1.67
N TYR A 147 12.83 2.91 -2.87
CA TYR A 147 13.22 1.51 -3.06
C TYR A 147 14.43 1.12 -2.22
N GLU A 148 15.51 1.88 -2.30
CA GLU A 148 16.76 1.61 -1.56
C GLU A 148 16.51 1.60 -0.05
N LYS A 149 15.82 2.61 0.47
CA LYS A 149 15.46 2.70 1.90
C LYS A 149 14.64 1.52 2.41
N VAL A 150 13.78 0.98 1.54
CA VAL A 150 12.94 -0.18 1.90
C VAL A 150 13.75 -1.46 1.89
N VAL A 151 14.68 -1.61 0.95
CA VAL A 151 15.56 -2.80 0.87
C VAL A 151 16.53 -2.83 2.05
N GLU A 152 17.19 -1.70 2.34
CA GLU A 152 18.09 -1.56 3.52
C GLU A 152 17.31 -1.81 4.82
N GLY A 153 16.20 -1.12 5.02
CA GLY A 153 15.38 -1.28 6.22
C GLY A 153 14.73 -2.67 6.36
N PHE A 154 14.65 -3.46 5.30
CA PHE A 154 14.15 -4.84 5.40
C PHE A 154 15.13 -5.73 6.17
N GLY A 155 16.43 -5.59 5.93
CA GLY A 155 17.46 -6.33 6.68
C GLY A 155 17.38 -6.05 8.17
N ASP A 156 17.35 -4.76 8.55
CA ASP A 156 17.25 -4.34 9.96
C ASP A 156 15.98 -4.86 10.65
N GLU A 157 14.84 -4.76 9.97
CA GLU A 157 13.56 -5.23 10.52
C GLU A 157 13.49 -6.75 10.62
N LEU A 158 14.17 -7.47 9.71
CA LEU A 158 14.29 -8.93 9.78
C LEU A 158 15.19 -9.35 10.93
N ALA A 159 16.37 -8.76 11.06
CA ALA A 159 17.29 -9.00 12.17
C ALA A 159 16.61 -8.74 13.52
N GLY A 160 15.96 -7.59 13.67
CA GLY A 160 15.20 -7.26 14.89
C GLY A 160 14.00 -8.18 15.15
N ALA A 161 13.40 -8.79 14.13
CA ALA A 161 12.34 -9.78 14.32
C ALA A 161 12.91 -11.12 14.82
N VAL A 162 14.06 -11.54 14.29
CA VAL A 162 14.77 -12.75 14.72
C VAL A 162 15.26 -12.59 16.16
N GLU A 163 15.92 -11.48 16.49
CA GLU A 163 16.39 -11.17 17.83
C GLU A 163 15.26 -11.23 18.89
N LYS A 164 14.14 -10.60 18.61
CA LYS A 164 12.96 -10.65 19.48
C LYS A 164 12.45 -12.06 19.69
N PHE A 165 12.50 -12.89 18.65
CA PHE A 165 12.09 -14.27 18.74
C PHE A 165 13.06 -15.07 19.62
N VAL A 166 14.37 -14.93 19.41
CA VAL A 166 15.41 -15.58 20.22
C VAL A 166 15.27 -15.18 21.69
N ASN A 167 15.18 -13.88 21.99
CA ASN A 167 15.04 -13.37 23.35
C ASN A 167 13.75 -13.83 24.04
N LYS A 168 12.70 -14.11 23.29
CA LYS A 168 11.43 -14.60 23.83
C LYS A 168 11.47 -16.08 24.16
N ASN A 169 12.09 -16.90 23.31
CA ASN A 169 12.00 -18.35 23.37
C ASN A 169 13.26 -19.00 23.99
N PHE A 170 14.39 -18.32 23.91
CA PHE A 170 15.67 -18.77 24.47
C PHE A 170 16.12 -17.78 25.54
N LYS A 171 15.45 -17.77 26.70
CA LYS A 171 15.94 -16.98 27.84
C LYS A 171 17.31 -17.56 28.24
N PRO A 172 18.36 -16.73 28.37
CA PRO A 172 19.64 -17.21 28.90
C PRO A 172 19.39 -17.81 30.29
N VAL A 173 19.81 -19.06 30.45
CA VAL A 173 19.84 -19.69 31.77
C VAL A 173 20.71 -18.80 32.66
N LYS A 174 20.09 -18.13 33.62
CA LYS A 174 20.87 -17.42 34.65
C LYS A 174 21.72 -18.46 35.37
N LYS A 175 23.06 -18.37 35.17
CA LYS A 175 24.04 -19.06 36.01
C LYS A 175 23.98 -18.51 37.40
#